data_1fe9885b93ff67f530920f21e17be106
#
_entry.id   1fe9885b93ff67f530920f21e17be106
#
_cell.length_a   1.000
_cell.length_b   1.000
_cell.length_c   1.000
_cell.angle_alpha   90.00
_cell.angle_beta   90.00
_cell.angle_gamma   90.00
#
_symmetry.space_group_name_H-M   'P 1'
#
loop_
_entity.id
_entity.type
_entity.pdbx_description
1 polymer ?
#
loop_
_entity_poly.entity_id
_entity_poly.type
_entity_poly.pdbx_seq_one_letter_code
_entity_poly.pdbx_strand_id
1 'polypeptide(L)'
;GLGWISGKVSKIDNQNGKFKLPHIGWNQIKIVKDSKIFKDIENNSHMYFVHSYEFVPNDKNVVSATTDYSSNIVCSVEKENIFGTQFHPEKSDKIGLKIINNFINL
;
A
#
# COMPACT_ATOMS: atom_id res chain seq x y z
N GLY A 1 8.21 4.98 -12.49
CA GLY A 1 7.38 6.14 -12.35
C GLY A 1 7.98 7.35 -13.03
N LEU A 2 7.29 8.45 -12.89
CA LEU A 2 7.71 9.71 -13.48
C LEU A 2 8.78 10.43 -12.65
N GLY A 3 9.40 9.73 -11.69
CA GLY A 3 10.45 10.29 -10.87
C GLY A 3 9.98 11.15 -9.70
N TRP A 4 8.68 11.23 -9.47
CA TRP A 4 8.14 12.03 -8.37
C TRP A 4 8.37 11.38 -7.00
N ILE A 5 8.33 10.05 -6.95
CA ILE A 5 8.72 9.30 -5.77
C ILE A 5 9.73 8.26 -6.23
N SER A 6 11.00 8.49 -5.88
CA SER A 6 12.09 7.62 -6.32
C SER A 6 12.12 6.32 -5.54
N GLY A 7 12.45 5.24 -6.24
CA GLY A 7 12.57 3.93 -5.64
C GLY A 7 12.78 2.88 -6.70
N LYS A 8 12.68 1.61 -6.31
CA LYS A 8 12.77 0.53 -7.27
C LYS A 8 11.64 -0.48 -7.04
N VAL A 9 11.27 -1.16 -8.13
CA VAL A 9 10.28 -2.23 -8.09
C VAL A 9 11.05 -3.56 -8.10
N SER A 10 10.75 -4.42 -7.15
CA SER A 10 11.37 -5.73 -7.08
C SER A 10 10.30 -6.80 -6.81
N LYS A 11 10.60 -8.03 -7.24
CA LYS A 11 9.70 -9.16 -7.00
C LYS A 11 9.70 -9.50 -5.52
N ILE A 12 8.50 -9.77 -4.98
CA ILE A 12 8.37 -10.20 -3.60
C ILE A 12 9.08 -11.53 -3.42
N ASP A 13 9.89 -11.66 -2.35
CA ASP A 13 10.55 -12.91 -2.02
C ASP A 13 9.52 -13.90 -1.50
N ASN A 14 9.32 -15.00 -2.21
CA ASN A 14 8.35 -16.02 -1.81
C ASN A 14 8.89 -17.02 -0.79
N GLN A 15 10.13 -16.82 -0.31
CA GLN A 15 10.79 -17.66 0.69
C GLN A 15 10.75 -19.15 0.28
N ASN A 16 11.23 -19.45 -0.93
CA ASN A 16 11.30 -20.81 -1.49
C ASN A 16 9.93 -21.48 -1.57
N GLY A 17 8.90 -20.73 -1.95
CA GLY A 17 7.55 -21.25 -2.16
C GLY A 17 6.69 -21.28 -0.91
N LYS A 18 7.20 -20.78 0.22
CA LYS A 18 6.43 -20.69 1.46
C LYS A 18 5.24 -19.74 1.32
N PHE A 19 5.40 -18.70 0.52
CA PHE A 19 4.34 -17.73 0.21
C PHE A 19 4.03 -17.78 -1.27
N LYS A 20 2.74 -17.86 -1.59
CA LYS A 20 2.30 -17.88 -2.98
C LYS A 20 2.41 -16.49 -3.61
N LEU A 21 2.79 -16.45 -4.87
CA LEU A 21 2.73 -15.22 -5.67
C LEU A 21 1.81 -15.45 -6.86
N PRO A 22 0.98 -14.44 -7.21
CA PRO A 22 0.88 -13.13 -6.55
C PRO A 22 0.25 -13.19 -5.17
N HIS A 23 0.49 -12.17 -4.36
CA HIS A 23 -0.22 -11.91 -3.12
C HIS A 23 -1.64 -11.51 -3.48
N ILE A 24 -2.59 -12.41 -3.31
CA ILE A 24 -3.99 -12.20 -3.69
C ILE A 24 -4.87 -12.37 -2.45
N GLY A 25 -5.78 -11.42 -2.27
CA GLY A 25 -6.79 -11.50 -1.24
C GLY A 25 -6.78 -10.32 -0.28
N TRP A 26 -7.50 -10.49 0.81
CA TRP A 26 -7.63 -9.47 1.83
C TRP A 26 -6.48 -9.58 2.81
N ASN A 27 -5.86 -8.45 3.11
CA ASN A 27 -4.80 -8.38 4.12
C ASN A 27 -4.88 -7.05 4.83
N GLN A 28 -4.40 -7.03 6.08
CA GLN A 28 -4.41 -5.84 6.91
C GLN A 28 -3.32 -4.87 6.49
N ILE A 29 -3.63 -3.58 6.53
CA ILE A 29 -2.62 -2.55 6.37
C ILE A 29 -2.28 -1.95 7.72
N LYS A 30 -1.02 -1.58 7.88
CA LYS A 30 -0.54 -0.87 9.05
C LYS A 30 -0.18 0.55 8.63
N ILE A 31 -0.96 1.53 9.14
CA ILE A 31 -0.72 2.94 8.84
C ILE A 31 0.43 3.40 9.72
N VAL A 32 1.50 3.89 9.10
CA VAL A 32 2.75 4.21 9.82
C VAL A 32 2.99 5.71 9.97
N LYS A 33 2.17 6.55 9.35
CA LYS A 33 2.20 8.00 9.55
C LYS A 33 0.85 8.61 9.18
N ASP A 34 0.61 9.83 9.62
CA ASP A 34 -0.58 10.58 9.21
C ASP A 34 -0.58 10.74 7.69
N SER A 35 -1.68 10.36 7.08
CA SER A 35 -1.86 10.45 5.64
C SER A 35 -3.24 11.00 5.33
N LYS A 36 -3.30 11.89 4.36
CA LYS A 36 -4.55 12.53 3.96
C LYS A 36 -5.57 11.52 3.44
N ILE A 37 -5.10 10.44 2.77
CA ILE A 37 -6.01 9.43 2.23
C ILE A 37 -6.48 8.45 3.31
N PHE A 38 -5.81 8.40 4.45
CA PHE A 38 -6.18 7.51 5.56
C PHE A 38 -6.94 8.23 6.68
N LYS A 39 -7.42 9.44 6.41
CA LYS A 39 -8.26 10.17 7.37
C LYS A 39 -9.47 9.32 7.75
N ASP A 40 -9.66 9.12 9.05
CA ASP A 40 -10.76 8.33 9.62
C ASP A 40 -10.74 6.85 9.19
N ILE A 41 -9.59 6.34 8.77
CA ILE A 41 -9.38 4.93 8.49
C ILE A 41 -8.67 4.30 9.69
N GLU A 42 -9.25 3.25 10.23
CA GLU A 42 -8.67 2.53 11.35
C GLU A 42 -7.44 1.75 10.92
N ASN A 43 -6.42 1.71 11.81
CA ASN A 43 -5.26 0.86 11.61
C ASN A 43 -5.70 -0.61 11.59
N ASN A 44 -4.96 -1.45 10.86
CA ASN A 44 -5.29 -2.86 10.66
C ASN A 44 -6.57 -3.10 9.85
N SER A 45 -7.03 -2.10 9.10
CA SER A 45 -8.12 -2.27 8.16
C SER A 45 -7.70 -3.23 7.04
N HIS A 46 -8.66 -4.03 6.55
CA HIS A 46 -8.39 -4.99 5.48
C HIS A 46 -8.56 -4.34 4.12
N MET A 47 -7.57 -4.58 3.25
CA MET A 47 -7.58 -4.11 1.86
C MET A 47 -7.37 -5.29 0.93
N TYR A 48 -7.82 -5.17 -0.31
CA TYR A 48 -7.67 -6.21 -1.31
C TYR A 48 -6.39 -6.03 -2.10
N PHE A 49 -5.59 -7.08 -2.21
CA PHE A 49 -4.29 -7.10 -2.89
C PHE A 49 -4.28 -8.08 -4.04
N VAL A 50 -3.63 -7.71 -5.14
CA VAL A 50 -3.27 -8.60 -6.24
C VAL A 50 -1.95 -8.11 -6.80
N HIS A 51 -0.82 -8.64 -6.32
CA HIS A 51 0.49 -8.18 -6.80
C HIS A 51 1.59 -9.21 -6.53
N SER A 52 2.60 -9.21 -7.40
CA SER A 52 3.81 -10.04 -7.25
C SER A 52 5.06 -9.20 -7.01
N TYR A 53 4.98 -7.89 -7.18
CA TYR A 53 6.10 -6.97 -7.05
C TYR A 53 5.79 -5.96 -5.97
N GLU A 54 6.86 -5.45 -5.35
CA GLU A 54 6.74 -4.39 -4.34
C GLU A 54 7.55 -3.18 -4.78
N PHE A 55 7.10 -2.00 -4.36
CA PHE A 55 7.83 -0.76 -4.54
C PHE A 55 8.62 -0.47 -3.28
N VAL A 56 9.93 -0.29 -3.43
CA VAL A 56 10.81 0.05 -2.32
C VAL A 56 11.29 1.49 -2.54
N PRO A 57 10.74 2.47 -1.81
CA PRO A 57 11.14 3.86 -1.99
C PRO A 57 12.54 4.11 -1.46
N ASN A 58 13.26 5.04 -2.08
CA ASN A 58 14.60 5.45 -1.61
C ASN A 58 14.51 6.20 -0.29
N ASP A 59 13.44 6.99 -0.10
CA ASP A 59 13.21 7.75 1.11
C ASP A 59 12.09 7.07 1.91
N LYS A 60 12.42 6.54 3.07
CA LYS A 60 11.45 5.86 3.94
C LYS A 60 10.37 6.79 4.49
N ASN A 61 10.63 8.09 4.49
CA ASN A 61 9.66 9.07 4.98
C ASN A 61 8.42 9.18 4.11
N VAL A 62 8.45 8.68 2.87
CA VAL A 62 7.28 8.68 2.00
C VAL A 62 6.34 7.50 2.28
N VAL A 63 6.77 6.51 3.06
CA VAL A 63 5.94 5.34 3.40
C VAL A 63 4.79 5.78 4.30
N SER A 64 3.55 5.50 3.89
CA SER A 64 2.37 5.83 4.68
C SER A 64 1.69 4.59 5.26
N ALA A 65 1.83 3.45 4.62
CA ALA A 65 1.29 2.19 5.15
C ALA A 65 2.10 1.00 4.66
N THR A 66 2.07 -0.07 5.45
CA THR A 66 2.72 -1.33 5.12
C THR A 66 1.75 -2.48 5.31
N THR A 67 2.07 -3.62 4.72
CA THR A 67 1.34 -4.87 4.94
C THR A 67 2.33 -6.00 5.15
N ASP A 68 1.94 -7.00 5.92
CA ASP A 68 2.80 -8.14 6.21
C ASP A 68 2.47 -9.30 5.28
N TYR A 69 3.39 -9.60 4.38
CA TYR A 69 3.30 -10.76 3.50
C TYR A 69 4.70 -11.20 3.09
N SER A 70 5.19 -12.30 3.65
CA SER A 70 6.58 -12.75 3.51
C SER A 70 7.55 -11.84 4.26
N SER A 71 7.39 -10.53 4.14
CA SER A 71 8.13 -9.51 4.86
C SER A 71 7.21 -8.30 5.04
N ASN A 72 7.73 -7.25 5.64
CA ASN A 72 6.99 -6.01 5.81
C ASN A 72 7.06 -5.22 4.50
N ILE A 73 5.98 -5.24 3.73
CA ILE A 73 5.92 -4.67 2.38
C ILE A 73 5.28 -3.29 2.43
N VAL A 74 5.91 -2.32 1.75
CA VAL A 74 5.31 -1.00 1.59
C VAL A 74 4.08 -1.12 0.70
N CYS A 75 2.92 -0.71 1.19
CA CYS A 75 1.68 -0.78 0.43
C CYS A 75 1.05 0.57 0.14
N SER A 76 1.58 1.65 0.69
CA SER A 76 1.14 3.00 0.36
C SER A 76 2.27 3.99 0.59
N VAL A 77 2.37 4.96 -0.32
CA VAL A 77 3.35 6.05 -0.23
C VAL A 77 2.64 7.38 -0.44
N GLU A 78 3.18 8.41 0.19
CA GLU A 78 2.67 9.78 0.06
C GLU A 78 3.83 10.75 0.11
N LYS A 79 3.84 11.67 -0.87
CA LYS A 79 4.80 12.78 -0.91
C LYS A 79 4.08 14.00 -1.43
N GLU A 80 3.85 14.99 -0.56
CA GLU A 80 3.08 16.18 -0.91
C GLU A 80 1.69 15.79 -1.40
N ASN A 81 1.36 16.04 -2.67
CA ASN A 81 0.07 15.70 -3.27
C ASN A 81 0.13 14.43 -4.12
N ILE A 82 1.22 13.65 -4.01
CA ILE A 82 1.40 12.43 -4.78
C ILE A 82 1.14 11.24 -3.86
N PHE A 83 0.25 10.36 -4.31
CA PHE A 83 -0.15 9.17 -3.55
C PHE A 83 -0.03 7.94 -4.41
N GLY A 84 0.38 6.84 -3.82
CA GLY A 84 0.40 5.56 -4.49
C GLY A 84 0.01 4.44 -3.54
N THR A 85 -0.79 3.49 -4.02
CA THR A 85 -1.18 2.32 -3.23
C THR A 85 -0.90 1.04 -4.00
N GLN A 86 -0.50 0.01 -3.28
CA GLN A 86 -0.35 -1.32 -3.83
C GLN A 86 -1.66 -2.09 -3.81
N PHE A 87 -2.50 -1.84 -2.82
CA PHE A 87 -3.84 -2.42 -2.75
C PHE A 87 -4.79 -1.72 -3.72
N HIS A 88 -5.92 -2.35 -3.96
CA HIS A 88 -6.96 -1.83 -4.86
C HIS A 88 -8.09 -1.23 -4.03
N PRO A 89 -8.14 0.10 -3.83
CA PRO A 89 -9.22 0.73 -3.05
C PRO A 89 -10.60 0.43 -3.65
N GLU A 90 -10.72 0.40 -4.97
CA GLU A 90 -11.97 0.13 -5.67
C GLU A 90 -12.51 -1.28 -5.42
N LYS A 91 -11.66 -2.20 -4.94
CA LYS A 91 -12.02 -3.57 -4.59
C LYS A 91 -12.02 -3.82 -3.08
N SER A 92 -11.81 -2.79 -2.30
CA SER A 92 -11.63 -2.90 -0.85
C SER A 92 -12.88 -2.50 -0.05
N ASP A 93 -14.06 -2.68 -0.64
CA ASP A 93 -15.37 -2.47 -0.02
C ASP A 93 -15.52 -1.04 0.54
N LYS A 94 -16.21 -0.88 1.66
CA LYS A 94 -16.54 0.44 2.24
C LYS A 94 -15.28 1.24 2.61
N ILE A 95 -14.28 0.58 3.15
CA ILE A 95 -13.03 1.23 3.55
C ILE A 95 -12.29 1.76 2.32
N GLY A 96 -12.28 0.97 1.24
CA GLY A 96 -11.69 1.40 -0.02
C GLY A 96 -12.38 2.62 -0.60
N LEU A 97 -13.71 2.65 -0.56
CA LEU A 97 -14.49 3.80 -1.01
C LEU A 97 -14.17 5.04 -0.18
N LYS A 98 -13.97 4.87 1.12
CA LYS A 98 -13.61 5.98 2.02
C LYS A 98 -12.25 6.56 1.65
N ILE A 99 -11.28 5.72 1.30
CA ILE A 99 -9.96 6.15 0.85
C ILE A 99 -10.08 6.94 -0.46
N ILE A 100 -10.84 6.44 -1.43
CA ILE A 100 -11.07 7.12 -2.70
C ILE A 100 -11.71 8.49 -2.44
N ASN A 101 -12.71 8.53 -1.56
CA ASN A 101 -13.39 9.78 -1.22
C ASN A 101 -12.45 10.78 -0.56
N ASN A 102 -11.57 10.30 0.33
CA ASN A 102 -10.55 11.15 0.95
C ASN A 102 -9.62 11.76 -0.10
N PHE A 103 -9.25 10.96 -1.10
CA PHE A 103 -8.38 11.44 -2.19
C PHE A 103 -9.08 12.49 -3.05
N ILE A 104 -10.34 12.27 -3.40
CA ILE A 104 -11.12 13.19 -4.23
C ILE A 104 -11.30 14.54 -3.52
N ASN A 105 -11.41 14.54 -2.21
CA ASN A 105 -11.69 15.74 -1.42
C ASN A 105 -10.44 16.42 -0.86
N LEU A 106 -9.28 16.15 -1.43
CA LEU A 106 -8.03 16.84 -1.02
C LEU A 106 -8.02 18.29 -1.40
#